data_a3e0791571cab2b6941acd18712f0fca
#
_entry.id   a3e0791571cab2b6941acd18712f0fca
#
_cell.length_a   1.000
_cell.length_b   1.000
_cell.length_c   1.000
_cell.angle_alpha   90.00
_cell.angle_beta   90.00
_cell.angle_gamma   90.00
#
_symmetry.space_group_name_H-M   'P 1'
#
loop_
_entity.id
_entity.type
_entity.pdbx_description
1 polymer ?
#
loop_
_entity_poly.entity_id
_entity_poly.type
_entity_poly.pdbx_seq_one_letter_code
_entity_poly.pdbx_strand_id
1 'polypeptide(L)'
;MLHTVNKSPFESSSLKTCLSLARGDADVLLIEDGVYGALSGSAHTSLVAEALGDVRVYALEPDLKARGLSRDRLIPGIEVVGYDGFVELACANDKIQNWL
;
A
#
# COMPACT_ATOMS: atom_id res chain seq x y z
N MET A 1 -0.67 7.57 11.70
CA MET A 1 -1.11 6.16 11.79
C MET A 1 -0.61 5.38 10.60
N LEU A 2 -0.13 4.18 10.84
CA LEU A 2 0.25 3.25 9.77
C LEU A 2 -0.90 2.28 9.50
N HIS A 3 -1.34 2.19 8.26
CA HIS A 3 -2.32 1.20 7.82
C HIS A 3 -1.60 0.13 7.01
N THR A 4 -1.82 -1.15 7.33
CA THR A 4 -1.31 -2.25 6.51
C THR A 4 -2.48 -2.94 5.82
N VAL A 5 -2.33 -3.22 4.54
CA VAL A 5 -3.37 -3.87 3.72
C VAL A 5 -2.76 -5.13 3.11
N ASN A 6 -3.31 -6.28 3.47
CA ASN A 6 -2.78 -7.57 3.02
C ASN A 6 -3.67 -8.30 2.01
N LYS A 7 -4.82 -7.73 1.67
CA LYS A 7 -5.75 -8.35 0.72
C LYS A 7 -5.70 -7.69 -0.64
N SER A 8 -5.80 -8.49 -1.69
CA SER A 8 -5.86 -7.98 -3.06
C SER A 8 -7.13 -7.12 -3.25
N PRO A 9 -7.02 -5.96 -3.92
CA PRO A 9 -8.19 -5.14 -4.22
C PRO A 9 -9.18 -5.84 -5.18
N PHE A 10 -8.72 -6.88 -5.88
CA PHE A 10 -9.58 -7.65 -6.79
C PHE A 10 -10.47 -8.65 -6.05
N GLU A 11 -10.14 -8.96 -4.79
CA GLU A 11 -10.87 -9.94 -3.99
C GLU A 11 -11.55 -9.34 -2.76
N SER A 12 -11.15 -8.15 -2.36
CA SER A 12 -11.62 -7.56 -1.10
C SER A 12 -11.72 -6.04 -1.25
N SER A 13 -12.63 -5.44 -0.49
CA SER A 13 -12.77 -3.99 -0.42
C SER A 13 -11.87 -3.35 0.63
N SER A 14 -10.97 -4.10 1.26
CA SER A 14 -10.12 -3.58 2.34
C SER A 14 -9.31 -2.37 1.92
N LEU A 15 -8.66 -2.41 0.76
CA LEU A 15 -7.87 -1.27 0.28
C LEU A 15 -8.75 -0.04 0.08
N LYS A 16 -9.88 -0.19 -0.59
CA LYS A 16 -10.80 0.92 -0.84
C LYS A 16 -11.28 1.53 0.48
N THR A 17 -11.67 0.70 1.43
CA THR A 17 -12.14 1.16 2.74
C THR A 17 -11.02 1.86 3.49
N CYS A 18 -9.82 1.29 3.50
CA CYS A 18 -8.65 1.90 4.12
C CYS A 18 -8.40 3.30 3.55
N LEU A 19 -8.34 3.43 2.23
CA LEU A 19 -8.06 4.72 1.60
C LEU A 19 -9.15 5.75 1.83
N SER A 20 -10.40 5.30 2.01
CA SER A 20 -11.50 6.23 2.32
C SER A 20 -11.40 6.78 3.73
N LEU A 21 -10.75 6.07 4.65
CA LEU A 21 -10.61 6.46 6.05
C LEU A 21 -9.26 7.08 6.39
N ALA A 22 -8.22 6.77 5.62
CA ALA A 22 -6.89 7.33 5.84
C ALA A 22 -6.86 8.83 5.52
N ARG A 23 -6.21 9.61 6.37
CA ARG A 23 -6.18 11.07 6.23
C ARG A 23 -4.81 11.62 6.51
N GLY A 24 -4.51 12.74 5.85
CA GLY A 24 -3.37 13.59 6.16
C GLY A 24 -2.04 12.83 6.12
N ASP A 25 -1.35 12.79 7.23
CA ASP A 25 -0.02 12.17 7.31
C ASP A 25 -0.03 10.65 7.45
N ALA A 26 -1.14 9.99 7.14
CA ALA A 26 -1.21 8.54 7.24
C ALA A 26 -0.25 7.87 6.25
N ASP A 27 0.31 6.76 6.70
CA ASP A 27 1.12 5.86 5.87
C ASP A 27 0.31 4.61 5.58
N VAL A 28 0.30 4.17 4.33
CA VAL A 28 -0.38 2.93 3.91
C VAL A 28 0.67 2.00 3.33
N LEU A 29 0.83 0.83 3.93
CA LEU A 29 1.79 -0.17 3.47
C LEU A 29 1.05 -1.38 2.91
N LEU A 30 1.29 -1.67 1.65
CA LEU A 30 0.73 -2.83 0.97
C LEU A 30 1.66 -4.01 1.16
N ILE A 31 1.13 -5.09 1.73
CA ILE A 31 1.88 -6.31 2.01
C ILE A 31 1.12 -7.50 1.45
N GLU A 32 1.80 -8.64 1.28
CA GLU A 32 1.20 -9.86 0.78
C GLU A 32 0.41 -9.57 -0.51
N ASP A 33 -0.82 -10.04 -0.64
CA ASP A 33 -1.62 -9.79 -1.83
C ASP A 33 -2.08 -8.34 -1.97
N GLY A 34 -1.94 -7.54 -0.92
CA GLY A 34 -2.21 -6.10 -1.00
C GLY A 34 -1.33 -5.38 -2.02
N VAL A 35 -0.15 -5.92 -2.33
CA VAL A 35 0.75 -5.31 -3.31
C VAL A 35 0.17 -5.25 -4.72
N TYR A 36 -0.84 -6.06 -5.04
CA TYR A 36 -1.54 -5.93 -6.32
C TYR A 36 -2.24 -4.58 -6.45
N GLY A 37 -2.53 -3.92 -5.35
CA GLY A 37 -3.10 -2.57 -5.36
C GLY A 37 -2.12 -1.50 -5.84
N ALA A 38 -0.83 -1.81 -5.89
CA ALA A 38 0.20 -0.88 -6.34
C ALA A 38 0.36 -0.84 -7.87
N LEU A 39 -0.27 -1.76 -8.59
CA LEU A 39 -0.09 -1.88 -10.04
C LEU A 39 -0.79 -0.75 -10.80
N SER A 40 -0.11 -0.19 -11.79
CA SER A 40 -0.73 0.73 -12.73
C SER A 40 -1.48 -0.06 -13.80
N GLY A 41 -2.44 0.60 -14.46
CA GLY A 41 -3.19 -0.01 -15.55
C GLY A 41 -4.29 -0.96 -15.11
N SER A 42 -4.69 -0.94 -13.84
CA SER A 42 -5.77 -1.79 -13.34
C SER A 42 -7.02 -0.96 -13.04
N ALA A 43 -8.11 -1.66 -12.71
CA ALA A 43 -9.37 -1.01 -12.32
C ALA A 43 -9.23 -0.19 -11.03
N HIS A 44 -8.21 -0.45 -10.22
CA HIS A 44 -8.00 0.22 -8.92
C HIS A 44 -6.96 1.33 -8.98
N THR A 45 -6.31 1.53 -10.13
CA THR A 45 -5.22 2.50 -10.27
C THR A 45 -5.66 3.92 -9.91
N SER A 46 -6.81 4.36 -10.42
CA SER A 46 -7.30 5.72 -10.16
C SER A 46 -7.55 5.96 -8.67
N LEU A 47 -8.10 4.96 -7.98
CA LEU A 47 -8.37 5.05 -6.54
C LEU A 47 -7.07 5.31 -5.76
N VAL A 48 -6.03 4.54 -6.06
CA VAL A 48 -4.74 4.66 -5.36
C VAL A 48 -4.02 5.95 -5.77
N ALA A 49 -4.03 6.28 -7.06
CA ALA A 49 -3.38 7.49 -7.56
C ALA A 49 -3.97 8.75 -6.93
N GLU A 50 -5.28 8.80 -6.77
CA GLU A 50 -5.93 9.94 -6.11
C GLU A 50 -5.54 10.02 -4.63
N ALA A 51 -5.44 8.88 -3.94
CA ALA A 51 -5.06 8.85 -2.54
C ALA A 51 -3.64 9.37 -2.30
N LEU A 52 -2.74 9.24 -3.27
CA LEU A 52 -1.36 9.72 -3.16
C LEU A 52 -1.25 11.22 -2.96
N GLY A 53 -2.29 11.98 -3.27
CA GLY A 53 -2.33 13.40 -2.97
C GLY A 53 -2.54 13.71 -1.49
N ASP A 54 -2.93 12.73 -0.70
CA ASP A 54 -3.28 12.92 0.70
C ASP A 54 -2.49 12.01 1.65
N VAL A 55 -2.15 10.80 1.22
CA VAL A 55 -1.44 9.82 2.07
C VAL A 55 -0.20 9.30 1.34
N ARG A 56 0.74 8.73 2.09
CA ARG A 56 1.90 8.06 1.54
C ARG A 56 1.60 6.58 1.40
N VAL A 57 1.86 6.03 0.22
CA VAL A 57 1.60 4.61 -0.07
C VAL A 57 2.92 3.90 -0.38
N TYR A 58 3.13 2.77 0.26
CA TYR A 58 4.32 1.94 0.15
C TYR A 58 3.94 0.53 -0.26
N ALA A 59 4.85 -0.16 -0.93
CA ALA A 59 4.69 -1.57 -1.25
C ALA A 59 5.92 -2.34 -0.75
N LEU A 60 5.70 -3.49 -0.13
CA LEU A 60 6.77 -4.29 0.45
C LEU A 60 7.48 -5.09 -0.65
N GLU A 61 8.78 -4.87 -0.80
CA GLU A 61 9.57 -5.45 -1.89
C GLU A 61 9.56 -6.97 -1.93
N PRO A 62 9.77 -7.70 -0.83
CA PRO A 62 9.72 -9.17 -0.89
C PRO A 62 8.40 -9.71 -1.42
N ASP A 63 7.29 -9.04 -1.12
CA ASP A 63 5.98 -9.47 -1.57
C ASP A 63 5.76 -9.17 -3.05
N LEU A 64 6.33 -8.07 -3.55
CA LEU A 64 6.36 -7.79 -4.99
C LEU A 64 7.15 -8.86 -5.73
N LYS A 65 8.33 -9.19 -5.23
CA LYS A 65 9.19 -10.20 -5.86
C LYS A 65 8.55 -11.58 -5.88
N ALA A 66 7.90 -11.95 -4.78
CA ALA A 66 7.23 -13.26 -4.69
C ALA A 66 6.13 -13.41 -5.75
N ARG A 67 5.58 -12.30 -6.23
CA ARG A 67 4.50 -12.29 -7.22
C ARG A 67 4.96 -11.88 -8.62
N GLY A 68 6.27 -11.72 -8.81
CA GLY A 68 6.84 -11.37 -10.12
C GLY A 68 6.47 -9.96 -10.58
N LEU A 69 6.21 -9.05 -9.65
CA LEU A 69 5.81 -7.68 -9.95
C LEU A 69 7.03 -6.77 -9.95
N SER A 70 7.37 -6.20 -11.11
CA SER A 70 8.52 -5.32 -11.25
C SER A 70 8.14 -3.86 -10.93
N ARG A 71 9.14 -3.09 -10.50
CA ARG A 71 8.92 -1.69 -10.08
C ARG A 71 8.34 -0.80 -11.18
N ASP A 72 8.68 -1.08 -12.44
CA ASP A 72 8.19 -0.29 -13.56
C ASP A 72 6.70 -0.46 -13.84
N ARG A 73 6.07 -1.45 -13.20
CA ARG A 73 4.63 -1.68 -13.30
C ARG A 73 3.82 -0.96 -12.23
N LEU A 74 4.49 -0.28 -11.30
CA LEU A 74 3.83 0.35 -10.17
C LEU A 74 3.32 1.75 -10.52
N ILE A 75 2.28 2.18 -9.80
CA ILE A 75 1.76 3.55 -9.92
C ILE A 75 2.87 4.53 -9.50
N PRO A 76 3.16 5.56 -10.32
CA PRO A 76 4.14 6.58 -9.92
C PRO A 76 3.75 7.23 -8.60
N GLY A 77 4.71 7.38 -7.70
CA GLY A 77 4.49 7.94 -6.38
C GLY A 77 4.43 6.91 -5.27
N ILE A 78 4.26 5.63 -5.60
CA ILE A 78 4.36 4.55 -4.61
C ILE A 78 5.83 4.26 -4.35
N GLU A 79 6.20 4.21 -3.07
CA GLU A 79 7.56 3.90 -2.66
C GLU A 79 7.69 2.42 -2.31
N VAL A 80 8.75 1.79 -2.77
CA VAL A 80 9.04 0.39 -2.47
C VAL A 80 9.96 0.32 -1.26
N VAL A 81 9.60 -0.49 -0.26
CA VAL A 81 10.39 -0.64 0.97
C VAL A 81 10.63 -2.12 1.25
N GLY A 82 11.77 -2.40 1.87
CA GLY A 82 12.06 -3.73 2.39
C GLY A 82 11.58 -3.87 3.83
N TYR A 83 11.98 -4.96 4.49
CA TYR A 83 11.60 -5.17 5.88
C TYR A 83 12.14 -4.09 6.82
N ASP A 84 13.33 -3.55 6.53
CA ASP A 84 13.88 -2.45 7.31
C ASP A 84 12.96 -1.23 7.25
N GLY A 85 12.47 -0.90 6.05
CA GLY A 85 11.53 0.20 5.87
C GLY A 85 10.20 -0.05 6.58
N PHE A 86 9.74 -1.30 6.59
CA PHE A 86 8.54 -1.67 7.33
C PHE A 86 8.73 -1.38 8.82
N VAL A 87 9.87 -1.80 9.38
CA VAL A 87 10.17 -1.56 10.80
C VAL A 87 10.24 -0.05 11.08
N GLU A 88 10.87 0.71 10.21
CA GLU A 88 10.94 2.18 10.35
C GLU A 88 9.56 2.81 10.36
N LEU A 89 8.67 2.38 9.46
CA LEU A 89 7.30 2.89 9.42
C LEU A 89 6.54 2.55 10.70
N ALA A 90 6.70 1.33 11.19
CA ALA A 90 6.05 0.91 12.43
C ALA A 90 6.53 1.73 13.62
N CYS A 91 7.85 2.03 13.67
CA CYS A 91 8.42 2.84 14.75
C CYS A 91 8.03 4.31 14.65
N ALA A 92 7.83 4.82 13.45
CA ALA A 92 7.49 6.23 13.23
C ALA A 92 6.02 6.54 13.51
N ASN A 93 5.18 5.54 13.68
CA ASN A 93 3.75 5.72 13.90
C ASN A 93 3.33 5.18 15.26
N ASP A 94 2.55 5.98 16.00
CA ASP A 94 2.05 5.59 17.31
C ASP A 94 1.00 4.48 17.24
N LYS A 95 0.26 4.42 16.14
CA LYS A 95 -0.84 3.49 15.98
C LYS A 95 -0.72 2.75 14.66
N ILE A 96 -1.11 1.49 14.66
CA ILE A 96 -1.10 0.62 13.47
C ILE A 96 -2.48 0.00 13.34
N GLN A 97 -3.07 0.13 12.14
CA GLN A 97 -4.33 -0.50 11.78
C GLN A 97 -4.06 -1.54 10.70
N ASN A 98 -4.34 -2.80 11.00
CA ASN A 98 -4.18 -3.88 10.03
C ASN A 98 -5.53 -4.17 9.36
N TRP A 99 -5.59 -4.04 8.06
CA TRP A 99 -6.79 -4.32 7.27
C TRP A 99 -6.70 -5.75 6.73
N LEU A 100 -7.45 -6.63 7.32
CA LEU A 100 -7.41 -8.07 6.99
C LEU A 100 -8.50 -8.49 6.01
#